data_e2be77ba99fe65a5146b2d4f387141d8
#
_entry.id   e2be77ba99fe65a5146b2d4f387141d8
#
_cell.length_a   1.000
_cell.length_b   1.000
_cell.length_c   1.000
_cell.angle_alpha   90.00
_cell.angle_beta   90.00
_cell.angle_gamma   90.00
#
_symmetry.space_group_name_H-M   'P 1'
#
loop_
_entity.id
_entity.type
_entity.pdbx_description
1 polymer ?
#
loop_
_entity_poly.entity_id
_entity_poly.type
_entity_poly.pdbx_seq_one_letter_code
_entity_poly.pdbx_strand_id
1 'polypeptide(L)' 'RYVYERNSQGRRLLGICSFTSEQLRFEAPAGTELERGRLVFCNYETGFVFGNGFTMRPYELRVYLFE' A
#
# COMPACT_ATOMS: atom_id res chain seq x y z
N ARG A 1 -8.59 -7.77 4.00
CA ARG A 1 -7.34 -7.32 3.35
C ARG A 1 -6.14 -7.98 4.00
N TYR A 2 -5.06 -8.01 3.28
CA TYR A 2 -3.80 -8.55 3.75
C TYR A 2 -2.72 -7.47 3.64
N VAL A 3 -1.95 -7.28 4.71
CA VAL A 3 -0.83 -6.35 4.73
C VAL A 3 0.43 -7.14 5.04
N TYR A 4 1.44 -6.99 4.20
CA TYR A 4 2.72 -7.65 4.34
C TYR A 4 3.81 -6.60 4.46
N GLU A 5 4.68 -6.75 5.44
CA GLU A 5 5.80 -5.84 5.64
C GLU A 5 7.09 -6.62 5.75
N ARG A 6 8.12 -6.12 5.08
CA ARG A 6 9.45 -6.71 5.17
C ARG A 6 10.49 -5.60 5.30
N ASN A 7 11.34 -5.73 6.31
CA ASN A 7 12.43 -4.80 6.57
C ASN A 7 13.75 -5.50 6.34
N SER A 8 14.66 -4.88 5.57
CA SER A 8 15.96 -5.43 5.28
C SER A 8 16.91 -4.32 4.86
N GLN A 9 18.08 -4.27 5.49
CA GLN A 9 19.17 -3.36 5.10
C GLN A 9 18.72 -1.89 4.98
N GLY A 10 17.92 -1.42 5.92
CA GLY A 10 17.43 -0.04 5.93
C GLY A 10 16.31 0.23 4.96
N ARG A 11 15.82 -0.79 4.27
CA ARG A 11 14.68 -0.68 3.36
C ARG A 11 13.48 -1.36 3.94
N ARG A 12 12.31 -0.87 3.57
CA ARG A 12 11.04 -1.44 4.02
C ARG A 12 10.12 -1.60 2.82
N LEU A 13 9.63 -2.81 2.62
CA LEU A 13 8.59 -3.10 1.66
C LEU A 13 7.26 -3.22 2.38
N LEU A 14 6.26 -2.58 1.85
CA LEU A 14 4.90 -2.66 2.37
C LEU A 14 3.98 -3.10 1.23
N GLY A 15 3.46 -4.31 1.33
CA GLY A 15 2.51 -4.85 0.38
C GLY A 15 1.11 -4.81 0.97
N ILE A 16 0.14 -4.33 0.20
CA ILE A 16 -1.25 -4.19 0.62
C ILE A 16 -2.12 -4.84 -0.44
N CYS A 17 -2.92 -5.82 -0.03
CA CYS A 17 -3.74 -6.58 -0.96
C CYS A 17 -5.17 -6.68 -0.47
N SER A 18 -6.12 -6.51 -1.37
CA SER A 18 -7.53 -6.76 -1.12
C SER A 18 -7.93 -8.08 -1.76
N PHE A 19 -8.60 -8.93 -0.99
CA PHE A 19 -9.12 -10.21 -1.49
C PHE A 19 -10.63 -10.17 -1.73
N THR A 20 -11.21 -8.98 -1.74
CA THR A 20 -12.66 -8.84 -1.92
C THR A 20 -12.99 -7.95 -3.10
N SER A 21 -14.23 -8.04 -3.57
CA SER A 21 -14.77 -7.16 -4.58
C SER A 21 -15.29 -5.85 -3.98
N GLU A 22 -15.24 -5.69 -2.67
CA GLU A 22 -15.71 -4.48 -2.01
C GLU A 22 -14.61 -3.43 -1.99
N GLN A 23 -15.03 -2.16 -1.97
CA GLN A 23 -14.11 -1.06 -1.77
C GLN A 23 -13.90 -0.87 -0.27
N LEU A 24 -12.64 -0.90 0.15
CA LEU A 24 -12.28 -0.77 1.55
C LEU A 24 -11.24 0.32 1.71
N ARG A 25 -11.38 1.15 2.74
CA ARG A 25 -10.37 2.15 3.04
C ARG A 25 -9.19 1.50 3.73
N PHE A 26 -7.98 1.73 3.20
CA PHE A 26 -6.73 1.38 3.86
C PHE A 26 -6.12 2.63 4.46
N GLU A 27 -5.75 2.56 5.73
CA GLU A 27 -5.00 3.60 6.42
C GLU A 27 -3.64 3.03 6.79
N ALA A 28 -2.59 3.77 6.48
CA ALA A 28 -1.24 3.34 6.85
C ALA A 28 -1.09 3.32 8.36
N PRO A 29 -0.26 2.40 8.89
CA PRO A 29 -0.02 2.36 10.33
C PRO A 29 0.68 3.63 10.81
N ALA A 30 0.54 3.92 12.10
CA ALA A 30 1.17 5.07 12.73
C ALA A 30 2.68 5.01 12.45
N GLY A 31 3.25 6.16 12.14
CA GLY A 31 4.67 6.26 11.82
C GLY A 31 5.03 5.95 10.38
N THR A 32 4.07 5.56 9.56
CA THR A 32 4.28 5.33 8.13
C THR A 32 3.59 6.43 7.34
N GLU A 33 4.35 7.11 6.49
CA GLU A 33 3.80 8.09 5.56
C GLU A 33 3.90 7.55 4.15
N LEU A 34 2.77 7.20 3.56
CA LEU A 34 2.75 6.57 2.23
C LEU A 34 3.37 7.46 1.15
N GLU A 35 3.24 8.77 1.30
CA GLU A 35 3.82 9.70 0.32
C GLU A 35 5.34 9.64 0.26
N ARG A 36 5.99 9.16 1.31
CA ARG A 36 7.43 9.00 1.34
C ARG A 36 7.89 7.69 0.71
N GLY A 37 6.96 6.80 0.48
CA GLY A 37 7.24 5.54 -0.20
C GLY A 37 7.13 5.70 -1.70
N ARG A 38 7.83 4.81 -2.41
CA ARG A 38 7.71 4.72 -3.86
C ARG A 38 6.80 3.55 -4.19
N LEU A 39 5.77 3.80 -4.99
CA LEU A 39 4.90 2.74 -5.47
C LEU A 39 5.65 1.96 -6.54
N VAL A 40 6.10 0.75 -6.21
CA VAL A 40 6.89 -0.06 -7.12
C VAL A 40 6.04 -1.06 -7.89
N PHE A 41 4.84 -1.34 -7.42
CA PHE A 41 3.91 -2.20 -8.14
C PHE A 41 2.47 -1.84 -7.77
N CYS A 42 1.61 -1.83 -8.78
CA CYS A 42 0.16 -1.73 -8.61
C CYS A 42 -0.48 -2.46 -9.78
N ASN A 43 -1.47 -3.29 -9.50
CA ASN A 43 -2.17 -4.01 -10.56
C ASN A 43 -3.27 -3.18 -11.24
N TYR A 44 -3.40 -1.91 -10.85
CA TYR A 44 -4.22 -0.93 -11.56
C TYR A 44 -3.29 0.07 -12.22
N GLU A 45 -3.79 0.86 -13.18
CA GLU A 45 -2.97 1.82 -13.91
C GLU A 45 -2.45 2.95 -13.02
N THR A 46 -3.22 3.32 -12.00
CA THR A 46 -2.84 4.40 -11.10
C THR A 46 -2.98 3.95 -9.66
N GLY A 47 -2.22 4.58 -8.76
CA GLY A 47 -2.26 4.28 -7.35
C GLY A 47 -2.13 5.55 -6.53
N PHE A 48 -3.16 6.41 -6.54
CA PHE A 48 -3.14 7.65 -5.79
C PHE A 48 -3.29 7.40 -4.29
N VAL A 49 -2.76 8.32 -3.51
CA VAL A 49 -2.87 8.34 -2.05
C VAL A 49 -3.66 9.59 -1.66
N PHE A 50 -4.61 9.42 -0.75
CA PHE A 50 -5.40 10.52 -0.21
C PHE A 50 -5.29 10.49 1.31
N GLY A 51 -4.79 11.57 1.90
CA GLY A 51 -4.40 11.53 3.29
C GLY A 51 -3.24 10.55 3.44
N ASN A 52 -3.27 9.70 4.45
CA ASN A 52 -2.24 8.67 4.60
C ASN A 52 -2.80 7.29 4.31
N GLY A 53 -3.56 7.18 3.24
CA GLY A 53 -4.19 5.94 2.85
C GLY A 53 -4.82 6.04 1.48
N PHE A 54 -5.65 5.08 1.15
CA PHE A 54 -6.37 5.07 -0.12
C PHE A 54 -7.55 4.11 -0.03
N THR A 55 -8.54 4.32 -0.89
CA THR A 55 -9.64 3.39 -1.02
C THR A 55 -9.20 2.24 -1.92
N MET A 56 -9.16 1.04 -1.37
CA MET A 56 -8.77 -0.15 -2.12
C MET A 56 -9.88 -0.54 -3.09
N ARG A 57 -9.50 -0.72 -4.34
CA ARG A 57 -10.39 -1.22 -5.38
C ARG A 57 -10.46 -2.75 -5.29
N PRO A 58 -11.44 -3.38 -5.96
CA PRO A 58 -11.55 -4.84 -5.91
C PRO A 58 -10.24 -5.53 -6.29
N TYR A 59 -9.80 -6.43 -5.43
CA TYR A 59 -8.60 -7.26 -5.65
C TYR A 59 -7.34 -6.44 -5.96
N GLU A 60 -7.26 -5.22 -5.44
CA GLU A 60 -6.11 -4.36 -5.66
C GLU A 60 -4.89 -4.86 -4.88
N LEU A 61 -3.74 -4.78 -5.54
CA LEU A 61 -2.45 -5.05 -4.92
C LEU A 61 -1.53 -3.86 -5.16
N ARG A 62 -0.96 -3.32 -4.08
CA ARG A 62 0.08 -2.30 -4.16
C ARG A 62 1.30 -2.73 -3.34
N VAL A 63 2.47 -2.36 -3.84
CA VAL A 63 3.71 -2.54 -3.09
C VAL A 63 4.45 -1.21 -3.06
N TYR A 64 4.75 -0.74 -1.86
CA TYR A 64 5.51 0.48 -1.62
C TYR A 64 6.90 0.12 -1.10
N LEU A 65 7.90 0.86 -1.56
CA LEU A 65 9.27 0.76 -1.08
C LEU A 65 9.66 2.05 -0.38
N PHE A 66 10.14 1.92 0.85
CA PHE A 66 10.66 3.01 1.66
C PHE A 66 12.17 2.78 1.84
N GLU A 67 12.94 3.81 1.53
CA GLU A 67 14.41 3.75 1.64
C GLU A 67 14.96 4.74 2.67
#